data_a7d720b630b306f0c8fa1461b33e89be
#
_entry.id   a7d720b630b306f0c8fa1461b33e89be
#
_cell.length_a   1.000
_cell.length_b   1.000
_cell.length_c   1.000
_cell.angle_alpha   90.00
_cell.angle_beta   90.00
_cell.angle_gamma   90.00
#
_symmetry.space_group_name_H-M   'P 1'
#
loop_
_entity.id
_entity.type
_entity.pdbx_description
1 polymer ?
#
loop_
_entity_poly.entity_id
_entity_poly.type
_entity_poly.pdbx_seq_one_letter_code
_entity_poly.pdbx_strand_id
1 'polypeptide(L)'
;MIRSRWSVVAIVLAAGVVACGGGKATHGPKAVETGLPPANPLAVQRMVEGVTAAKDPKMQARAIALLNEAIRIDANLWEARFDLGVVLANAGDLAKAEEQLKAAAKIAPEREEVAVALAEVRRRRGESKEAASTLEDFVKDHPGALDARTLLVTALRDAGQHEKAIAQAREVLVRKPGDSTALAELALCHLGRGERDTAQLLVKQSLDVNAKSAIAHRVQGLVHLAGGDDAAAFQAFSKAAHEDPHDTTSRLNMGAVLLRAGAYAKAAEQYKSALAVAPDEPAAQIGLAAALRGESAGKDARMLEEARSLLEKVLERDPHNVAALFNMGVLQADSLKRPAEAKPYFERFLDEAPREHPSRPEAERQVNAAKNAAPAPAAPAPPPAPAPKAGGKT
;
A
#
# COMPACT_ATOMS: atom_id res chain seq x y z
N MET A 1 -4.37 -2.48 -3.61
CA MET A 1 -4.18 -2.93 -4.99
C MET A 1 -3.85 -4.42 -5.15
N ILE A 2 -3.64 -5.18 -4.10
CA ILE A 2 -3.04 -6.53 -4.21
C ILE A 2 -4.00 -7.66 -3.81
N ARG A 3 -5.13 -7.36 -3.17
CA ARG A 3 -6.12 -8.39 -2.85
C ARG A 3 -6.76 -9.08 -4.07
N SER A 4 -6.78 -8.44 -5.24
CA SER A 4 -7.38 -9.03 -6.46
C SER A 4 -6.40 -9.84 -7.32
N ARG A 5 -5.09 -9.66 -7.19
CA ARG A 5 -4.09 -10.45 -7.92
C ARG A 5 -3.55 -11.65 -7.16
N TRP A 6 -3.68 -11.65 -5.85
CA TRP A 6 -3.31 -12.77 -4.99
C TRP A 6 -4.56 -13.60 -4.67
N SER A 7 -5.26 -14.03 -5.71
CA SER A 7 -6.07 -15.23 -5.57
C SER A 7 -5.10 -16.30 -5.11
N VAL A 8 -5.34 -16.85 -3.93
CA VAL A 8 -4.62 -18.01 -3.44
C VAL A 8 -4.71 -19.05 -4.56
N VAL A 9 -3.65 -19.15 -5.35
CA VAL A 9 -3.56 -20.15 -6.41
C VAL A 9 -3.24 -21.44 -5.67
N ALA A 10 -4.28 -22.21 -5.35
CA ALA A 10 -4.09 -23.58 -4.98
C ALA A 10 -3.44 -24.25 -6.20
N ILE A 11 -2.12 -24.37 -6.20
CA ILE A 11 -1.43 -25.27 -7.10
C ILE A 11 -1.86 -26.67 -6.64
N VAL A 12 -2.94 -27.15 -7.23
CA VAL A 12 -3.34 -28.55 -7.07
C VAL A 12 -2.23 -29.34 -7.75
N LEU A 13 -1.28 -29.81 -6.95
CA LEU A 13 -0.41 -30.91 -7.35
C LEU A 13 -1.35 -32.05 -7.74
N ALA A 14 -1.51 -32.31 -9.03
CA ALA A 14 -2.14 -33.51 -9.52
C ALA A 14 -1.29 -34.70 -9.02
N ALA A 15 -1.64 -35.19 -7.82
CA ALA A 15 -1.17 -36.46 -7.35
C ALA A 15 -1.68 -37.49 -8.37
N GLY A 16 -0.78 -37.96 -9.22
CA GLY A 16 -1.08 -39.01 -10.17
C GLY A 16 -1.52 -40.23 -9.43
N VAL A 17 -2.84 -40.45 -9.38
CA VAL A 17 -3.42 -41.76 -9.06
C VAL A 17 -3.00 -42.66 -10.20
N VAL A 18 -2.04 -43.54 -9.96
CA VAL A 18 -1.72 -44.66 -10.84
C VAL A 18 -2.91 -45.61 -10.80
N ALA A 19 -3.88 -45.40 -11.69
CA ALA A 19 -4.84 -46.39 -12.04
C ALA A 19 -4.23 -47.30 -13.11
N CYS A 20 -3.94 -48.53 -12.77
CA CYS A 20 -3.60 -49.58 -13.74
C CYS A 20 -4.75 -49.76 -14.74
N GLY A 21 -4.54 -49.31 -15.98
CA GLY A 21 -5.45 -49.54 -17.10
C GLY A 21 -4.75 -49.16 -18.39
N GLY A 22 -4.39 -50.17 -19.22
CA GLY A 22 -3.63 -50.00 -20.47
C GLY A 22 -4.36 -49.14 -21.50
N GLY A 23 -3.73 -48.03 -21.89
CA GLY A 23 -4.14 -47.14 -22.96
C GLY A 23 -2.95 -46.28 -23.37
N LYS A 24 -2.72 -46.17 -24.68
CA LYS A 24 -1.58 -45.48 -25.33
C LYS A 24 -1.33 -44.09 -24.75
N ALA A 25 -0.10 -43.86 -24.27
CA ALA A 25 0.37 -42.60 -23.73
C ALA A 25 0.35 -41.47 -24.79
N THR A 26 -0.53 -40.50 -24.62
CA THR A 26 -0.37 -39.17 -25.21
C THR A 26 0.60 -38.40 -24.33
N HIS A 27 1.62 -37.79 -24.91
CA HIS A 27 2.61 -36.98 -24.19
C HIS A 27 1.91 -35.81 -23.47
N GLY A 28 1.65 -35.98 -22.18
CA GLY A 28 1.38 -34.87 -21.29
C GLY A 28 2.65 -34.02 -21.08
N PRO A 29 2.53 -32.77 -20.63
CA PRO A 29 3.70 -31.94 -20.36
C PRO A 29 4.61 -32.67 -19.35
N LYS A 30 5.93 -32.78 -19.70
CA LYS A 30 6.93 -33.39 -18.82
C LYS A 30 6.89 -32.64 -17.49
N ALA A 31 6.66 -33.36 -16.39
CA ALA A 31 6.87 -32.83 -15.06
C ALA A 31 8.32 -32.35 -14.96
N VAL A 32 8.53 -31.09 -14.59
CA VAL A 32 9.86 -30.57 -14.30
C VAL A 32 10.33 -31.33 -13.06
N GLU A 33 11.39 -32.14 -13.19
CA GLU A 33 12.02 -32.80 -12.06
C GLU A 33 12.68 -31.70 -11.20
N THR A 34 12.02 -31.31 -10.13
CA THR A 34 12.47 -30.22 -9.23
C THR A 34 13.62 -30.63 -8.32
N GLY A 35 14.09 -31.88 -8.38
CA GLY A 35 15.12 -32.43 -7.49
C GLY A 35 14.74 -32.47 -6.01
N LEU A 36 13.56 -31.97 -5.64
CA LEU A 36 13.02 -32.01 -4.28
C LEU A 36 12.39 -33.38 -3.99
N PRO A 37 12.50 -33.91 -2.76
CA PRO A 37 11.80 -35.11 -2.36
C PRO A 37 10.28 -34.92 -2.49
N PRO A 38 9.49 -35.99 -2.70
CA PRO A 38 8.04 -35.89 -2.77
C PRO A 38 7.49 -35.30 -1.47
N ALA A 39 6.57 -34.35 -1.60
CA ALA A 39 5.96 -33.64 -0.47
C ALA A 39 5.19 -34.66 0.44
N ASN A 40 5.24 -34.44 1.75
CA ASN A 40 4.48 -35.24 2.71
C ASN A 40 2.96 -35.03 2.49
N PRO A 41 2.18 -36.10 2.24
CA PRO A 41 0.74 -35.97 1.95
C PRO A 41 -0.05 -35.27 3.04
N LEU A 42 0.29 -35.47 4.32
CA LEU A 42 -0.37 -34.79 5.44
C LEU A 42 -0.04 -33.30 5.46
N ALA A 43 1.19 -32.90 5.14
CA ALA A 43 1.57 -31.52 5.00
C ALA A 43 0.78 -30.83 3.88
N VAL A 44 0.67 -31.48 2.72
CA VAL A 44 -0.14 -31.00 1.58
C VAL A 44 -1.60 -30.84 1.98
N GLN A 45 -2.17 -31.81 2.71
CA GLN A 45 -3.55 -31.71 3.20
C GLN A 45 -3.72 -30.48 4.11
N ARG A 46 -2.84 -30.26 5.08
CA ARG A 46 -2.89 -29.10 5.98
C ARG A 46 -2.72 -27.78 5.22
N MET A 47 -1.86 -27.75 4.23
CA MET A 47 -1.68 -26.58 3.36
C MET A 47 -3.00 -26.26 2.62
N VAL A 48 -3.65 -27.24 1.99
CA VAL A 48 -4.92 -27.05 1.28
C VAL A 48 -6.04 -26.58 2.21
N GLU A 49 -6.13 -27.15 3.42
CA GLU A 49 -7.05 -26.67 4.47
C GLU A 49 -6.77 -25.22 4.86
N GLY A 50 -5.50 -24.85 5.02
CA GLY A 50 -5.06 -23.50 5.33
C GLY A 50 -5.40 -22.48 4.23
N VAL A 51 -5.09 -22.82 2.98
CA VAL A 51 -5.44 -22.02 1.79
C VAL A 51 -6.96 -21.84 1.67
N THR A 52 -7.72 -22.89 1.97
CA THR A 52 -9.18 -22.83 1.95
C THR A 52 -9.71 -21.90 3.03
N ALA A 53 -9.15 -21.97 4.25
CA ALA A 53 -9.51 -21.07 5.34
C ALA A 53 -9.14 -19.61 5.04
N ALA A 54 -8.04 -19.36 4.32
CA ALA A 54 -7.59 -18.01 3.96
C ALA A 54 -8.56 -17.25 3.03
N LYS A 55 -9.52 -17.93 2.39
CA LYS A 55 -10.54 -17.29 1.56
C LYS A 55 -11.57 -16.51 2.39
N ASP A 56 -11.76 -16.88 3.65
CA ASP A 56 -12.62 -16.14 4.60
C ASP A 56 -11.76 -15.27 5.52
N PRO A 57 -11.89 -13.94 5.48
CA PRO A 57 -11.15 -13.03 6.36
C PRO A 57 -11.31 -13.34 7.86
N LYS A 58 -12.46 -13.92 8.27
CA LYS A 58 -12.72 -14.30 9.66
C LYS A 58 -11.92 -15.54 10.09
N MET A 59 -11.44 -16.32 9.13
CA MET A 59 -10.70 -17.57 9.35
C MET A 59 -9.17 -17.36 9.23
N GLN A 60 -8.69 -16.14 9.12
CA GLN A 60 -7.27 -15.82 8.88
C GLN A 60 -6.33 -16.45 9.92
N ALA A 61 -6.67 -16.35 11.21
CA ALA A 61 -5.85 -16.97 12.26
C ALA A 61 -5.76 -18.50 12.11
N ARG A 62 -6.87 -19.14 11.70
CA ARG A 62 -6.90 -20.60 11.41
C ARG A 62 -6.06 -20.94 10.18
N ALA A 63 -6.13 -20.13 9.13
CA ALA A 63 -5.30 -20.32 7.94
C ALA A 63 -3.80 -20.30 8.30
N ILE A 64 -3.36 -19.30 9.07
CA ILE A 64 -1.98 -19.20 9.56
C ILE A 64 -1.58 -20.43 10.39
N ALA A 65 -2.45 -20.91 11.29
CA ALA A 65 -2.17 -22.07 12.11
C ALA A 65 -1.99 -23.35 11.26
N LEU A 66 -2.87 -23.58 10.30
CA LEU A 66 -2.82 -24.75 9.41
C LEU A 66 -1.59 -24.74 8.49
N LEU A 67 -1.22 -23.59 7.95
CA LEU A 67 -0.03 -23.45 7.11
C LEU A 67 1.26 -23.64 7.94
N ASN A 68 1.32 -23.15 9.18
CA ASN A 68 2.42 -23.44 10.08
C ASN A 68 2.49 -24.93 10.43
N GLU A 69 1.36 -25.61 10.60
CA GLU A 69 1.33 -27.06 10.81
C GLU A 69 1.88 -27.82 9.58
N ALA A 70 1.50 -27.41 8.37
CA ALA A 70 2.04 -27.96 7.14
C ALA A 70 3.56 -27.84 7.06
N ILE A 71 4.12 -26.66 7.38
CA ILE A 71 5.57 -26.40 7.40
C ILE A 71 6.27 -27.23 8.48
N ARG A 72 5.63 -27.45 9.64
CA ARG A 72 6.19 -28.28 10.70
C ARG A 72 6.26 -29.76 10.30
N ILE A 73 5.27 -30.25 9.54
CA ILE A 73 5.24 -31.64 9.04
C ILE A 73 6.25 -31.83 7.92
N ASP A 74 6.37 -30.84 7.01
CA ASP A 74 7.31 -30.86 5.89
C ASP A 74 7.96 -29.47 5.73
N ALA A 75 9.17 -29.33 6.24
CA ALA A 75 9.91 -28.08 6.21
C ALA A 75 10.35 -27.67 4.80
N ASN A 76 10.37 -28.61 3.83
CA ASN A 76 10.76 -28.38 2.43
C ASN A 76 9.55 -28.10 1.52
N LEU A 77 8.32 -28.09 2.06
CA LEU A 77 7.13 -27.72 1.31
C LEU A 77 7.12 -26.20 1.10
N TRP A 78 7.79 -25.75 0.02
CA TRP A 78 7.93 -24.32 -0.29
C TRP A 78 6.58 -23.66 -0.55
N GLU A 79 5.60 -24.38 -1.09
CA GLU A 79 4.24 -23.90 -1.34
C GLU A 79 3.55 -23.46 -0.04
N ALA A 80 3.68 -24.23 1.04
CA ALA A 80 3.11 -23.86 2.33
C ALA A 80 3.75 -22.58 2.92
N ARG A 81 5.07 -22.39 2.72
CA ARG A 81 5.77 -21.16 3.10
C ARG A 81 5.34 -19.98 2.26
N PHE A 82 5.20 -20.17 0.95
CA PHE A 82 4.69 -19.18 0.01
C PHE A 82 3.28 -18.73 0.41
N ASP A 83 2.35 -19.69 0.60
CA ASP A 83 0.98 -19.39 0.98
C ASP A 83 0.91 -18.68 2.34
N LEU A 84 1.71 -19.12 3.33
CA LEU A 84 1.80 -18.45 4.62
C LEU A 84 2.32 -17.02 4.48
N GLY A 85 3.34 -16.80 3.64
CA GLY A 85 3.87 -15.47 3.34
C GLY A 85 2.80 -14.56 2.74
N VAL A 86 2.01 -15.08 1.78
CA VAL A 86 0.90 -14.34 1.17
C VAL A 86 -0.20 -14.00 2.20
N VAL A 87 -0.60 -14.97 3.03
CA VAL A 87 -1.62 -14.76 4.07
C VAL A 87 -1.15 -13.72 5.10
N LEU A 88 0.10 -13.78 5.54
CA LEU A 88 0.70 -12.81 6.46
C LEU A 88 0.79 -11.41 5.82
N ALA A 89 1.18 -11.33 4.53
CA ALA A 89 1.22 -10.06 3.81
C ALA A 89 -0.17 -9.41 3.69
N ASN A 90 -1.21 -10.23 3.48
CA ASN A 90 -2.59 -9.76 3.47
C ASN A 90 -3.09 -9.35 4.86
N ALA A 91 -2.53 -9.95 5.93
CA ALA A 91 -2.77 -9.57 7.32
C ALA A 91 -2.08 -8.25 7.72
N GLY A 92 -1.14 -7.75 6.89
CA GLY A 92 -0.30 -6.60 7.21
C GLY A 92 0.99 -6.94 7.96
N ASP A 93 1.21 -8.20 8.35
CA ASP A 93 2.46 -8.65 8.99
C ASP A 93 3.56 -8.87 7.93
N LEU A 94 4.04 -7.76 7.37
CA LEU A 94 4.99 -7.78 6.25
C LEU A 94 6.35 -8.36 6.64
N ALA A 95 6.74 -8.23 7.92
CA ALA A 95 8.02 -8.75 8.41
C ALA A 95 8.02 -10.29 8.39
N LYS A 96 7.00 -10.92 8.98
CA LYS A 96 6.87 -12.38 8.94
C LYS A 96 6.58 -12.90 7.54
N ALA A 97 5.84 -12.14 6.72
CA ALA A 97 5.62 -12.49 5.33
C ALA A 97 6.95 -12.60 4.57
N GLU A 98 7.83 -11.62 4.71
CA GLU A 98 9.17 -11.64 4.09
C GLU A 98 10.01 -12.83 4.55
N GLU A 99 9.98 -13.15 5.86
CA GLU A 99 10.70 -14.31 6.40
C GLU A 99 10.26 -15.62 5.72
N GLN A 100 8.95 -15.85 5.60
CA GLN A 100 8.43 -17.06 4.98
C GLN A 100 8.73 -17.10 3.48
N LEU A 101 8.60 -15.99 2.77
CA LEU A 101 8.90 -15.91 1.33
C LEU A 101 10.39 -16.08 1.05
N LYS A 102 11.28 -15.54 1.89
CA LYS A 102 12.74 -15.81 1.81
C LYS A 102 13.05 -17.31 2.01
N ALA A 103 12.34 -17.95 2.93
CA ALA A 103 12.51 -19.37 3.16
C ALA A 103 11.98 -20.20 1.97
N ALA A 104 10.86 -19.81 1.37
CA ALA A 104 10.35 -20.43 0.13
C ALA A 104 11.34 -20.27 -1.04
N ALA A 105 11.89 -19.06 -1.23
CA ALA A 105 12.86 -18.76 -2.28
C ALA A 105 14.18 -19.55 -2.13
N LYS A 106 14.59 -19.91 -0.91
CA LYS A 106 15.76 -20.78 -0.69
C LYS A 106 15.51 -22.23 -1.10
N ILE A 107 14.26 -22.71 -0.96
CA ILE A 107 13.89 -24.09 -1.29
C ILE A 107 13.63 -24.22 -2.80
N ALA A 108 12.98 -23.23 -3.39
CA ALA A 108 12.57 -23.23 -4.79
C ALA A 108 12.96 -21.91 -5.47
N PRO A 109 14.26 -21.67 -5.71
CA PRO A 109 14.77 -20.40 -6.24
C PRO A 109 14.32 -20.11 -7.67
N GLU A 110 13.90 -21.13 -8.43
CA GLU A 110 13.44 -21.02 -9.81
C GLU A 110 11.98 -20.60 -9.94
N ARG A 111 11.27 -20.42 -8.83
CA ARG A 111 9.85 -20.11 -8.84
C ARG A 111 9.60 -18.60 -8.97
N GLU A 112 9.08 -18.20 -10.13
CA GLU A 112 8.77 -16.81 -10.44
C GLU A 112 7.78 -16.21 -9.44
N GLU A 113 6.73 -16.97 -9.07
CA GLU A 113 5.72 -16.55 -8.11
C GLU A 113 6.30 -16.21 -6.74
N VAL A 114 7.33 -16.92 -6.29
CA VAL A 114 8.00 -16.68 -5.00
C VAL A 114 8.83 -15.39 -5.07
N ALA A 115 9.61 -15.21 -6.15
CA ALA A 115 10.41 -14.01 -6.36
C ALA A 115 9.53 -12.75 -6.45
N VAL A 116 8.42 -12.82 -7.19
CA VAL A 116 7.42 -11.76 -7.33
C VAL A 116 6.79 -11.43 -5.96
N ALA A 117 6.39 -12.45 -5.19
CA ALA A 117 5.81 -12.25 -3.88
C ALA A 117 6.77 -11.57 -2.90
N LEU A 118 8.01 -12.05 -2.84
CA LEU A 118 9.04 -11.49 -1.97
C LEU A 118 9.32 -10.02 -2.32
N ALA A 119 9.48 -9.72 -3.60
CA ALA A 119 9.71 -8.36 -4.06
C ALA A 119 8.52 -7.43 -3.75
N GLU A 120 7.29 -7.91 -3.92
CA GLU A 120 6.12 -7.13 -3.60
C GLU A 120 5.99 -6.83 -2.09
N VAL A 121 6.30 -7.80 -1.22
CA VAL A 121 6.33 -7.56 0.24
C VAL A 121 7.38 -6.51 0.59
N ARG A 122 8.58 -6.57 0.01
CA ARG A 122 9.63 -5.55 0.20
C ARG A 122 9.19 -4.18 -0.27
N ARG A 123 8.55 -4.10 -1.45
CA ARG A 123 8.00 -2.86 -1.98
C ARG A 123 6.96 -2.25 -1.04
N ARG A 124 6.08 -3.07 -0.47
CA ARG A 124 5.08 -2.63 0.53
C ARG A 124 5.70 -2.16 1.84
N ARG A 125 6.90 -2.63 2.18
CA ARG A 125 7.70 -2.14 3.32
C ARG A 125 8.46 -0.84 3.01
N GLY A 126 8.37 -0.33 1.77
CA GLY A 126 9.14 0.82 1.32
C GLY A 126 10.57 0.50 0.89
N GLU A 127 10.94 -0.77 0.84
CA GLU A 127 12.27 -1.29 0.48
C GLU A 127 12.34 -1.53 -1.04
N SER A 128 12.08 -0.48 -1.83
CA SER A 128 11.96 -0.60 -3.29
C SER A 128 13.29 -0.97 -3.96
N LYS A 129 14.42 -0.59 -3.39
CA LYS A 129 15.76 -0.96 -3.90
C LYS A 129 16.03 -2.45 -3.74
N GLU A 130 15.71 -3.00 -2.58
CA GLU A 130 15.84 -4.42 -2.25
C GLU A 130 14.86 -5.27 -3.09
N ALA A 131 13.66 -4.76 -3.32
CA ALA A 131 12.69 -5.38 -4.22
C ALA A 131 13.23 -5.44 -5.66
N ALA A 132 13.78 -4.33 -6.16
CA ALA A 132 14.38 -4.28 -7.50
C ALA A 132 15.57 -5.25 -7.61
N SER A 133 16.49 -5.27 -6.63
CA SER A 133 17.63 -6.19 -6.63
C SER A 133 17.20 -7.67 -6.70
N THR A 134 16.19 -8.05 -5.90
CA THR A 134 15.63 -9.42 -5.92
C THR A 134 15.16 -9.82 -7.31
N LEU A 135 14.47 -8.91 -7.99
CA LEU A 135 13.92 -9.18 -9.32
C LEU A 135 14.99 -9.05 -10.43
N GLU A 136 15.98 -8.14 -10.30
CA GLU A 136 17.13 -8.06 -11.24
C GLU A 136 17.88 -9.38 -11.26
N ASP A 137 18.19 -9.96 -10.08
CA ASP A 137 18.87 -11.26 -9.97
C ASP A 137 18.00 -12.37 -10.59
N PHE A 138 16.70 -12.41 -10.27
CA PHE A 138 15.81 -13.44 -10.80
C PHE A 138 15.65 -13.37 -12.32
N VAL A 139 15.41 -12.20 -12.92
CA VAL A 139 15.21 -12.07 -14.36
C VAL A 139 16.50 -12.26 -15.16
N LYS A 140 17.67 -12.12 -14.53
CA LYS A 140 18.97 -12.43 -15.13
C LYS A 140 19.09 -13.93 -15.37
N ASP A 141 18.72 -14.74 -14.39
CA ASP A 141 18.80 -16.20 -14.47
C ASP A 141 17.59 -16.79 -15.24
N HIS A 142 16.44 -16.08 -15.23
CA HIS A 142 15.20 -16.46 -15.89
C HIS A 142 14.72 -15.38 -16.87
N PRO A 143 15.38 -15.21 -18.04
CA PRO A 143 15.06 -14.13 -18.97
C PRO A 143 13.61 -14.14 -19.50
N GLY A 144 12.94 -15.30 -19.44
CA GLY A 144 11.55 -15.49 -19.85
C GLY A 144 10.49 -15.06 -18.82
N ALA A 145 10.89 -14.74 -17.59
CA ALA A 145 10.00 -14.39 -16.48
C ALA A 145 9.40 -12.98 -16.69
N LEU A 146 8.23 -12.92 -17.32
CA LEU A 146 7.59 -11.65 -17.67
C LEU A 146 6.90 -10.97 -16.50
N ASP A 147 6.31 -11.74 -15.58
CA ASP A 147 5.64 -11.17 -14.40
C ASP A 147 6.66 -10.56 -13.44
N ALA A 148 7.79 -11.25 -13.20
CA ALA A 148 8.91 -10.73 -12.43
C ALA A 148 9.48 -9.45 -13.07
N ARG A 149 9.64 -9.44 -14.42
CA ARG A 149 10.14 -8.27 -15.14
C ARG A 149 9.16 -7.10 -15.08
N THR A 150 7.87 -7.36 -15.16
CA THR A 150 6.84 -6.30 -15.03
C THR A 150 6.86 -5.68 -13.63
N LEU A 151 6.98 -6.50 -12.59
CA LEU A 151 7.12 -5.99 -11.22
C LEU A 151 8.46 -5.27 -11.01
N LEU A 152 9.54 -5.72 -11.68
CA LEU A 152 10.84 -5.03 -11.66
C LEU A 152 10.72 -3.60 -12.18
N VAL A 153 9.93 -3.37 -13.24
CA VAL A 153 9.66 -2.00 -13.73
C VAL A 153 9.09 -1.13 -12.61
N THR A 154 8.08 -1.64 -11.91
CA THR A 154 7.45 -0.93 -10.80
C THR A 154 8.44 -0.67 -9.66
N ALA A 155 9.22 -1.69 -9.25
CA ALA A 155 10.19 -1.56 -8.16
C ALA A 155 11.32 -0.57 -8.48
N LEU A 156 11.84 -0.60 -9.71
CA LEU A 156 12.86 0.36 -10.19
C LEU A 156 12.31 1.79 -10.23
N ARG A 157 11.09 1.98 -10.70
CA ARG A 157 10.43 3.29 -10.71
C ARG A 157 10.25 3.82 -9.28
N ASP A 158 9.76 2.99 -8.37
CA ASP A 158 9.56 3.35 -6.96
C ASP A 158 10.90 3.65 -6.26
N ALA A 159 12.01 3.05 -6.73
CA ALA A 159 13.37 3.35 -6.30
C ALA A 159 13.99 4.58 -6.99
N GLY A 160 13.26 5.28 -7.86
CA GLY A 160 13.72 6.44 -8.62
C GLY A 160 14.68 6.10 -9.78
N GLN A 161 14.85 4.82 -10.13
CA GLN A 161 15.74 4.35 -11.20
C GLN A 161 15.02 4.31 -12.54
N HIS A 162 14.51 5.46 -13.00
CA HIS A 162 13.62 5.55 -14.16
C HIS A 162 14.24 5.01 -15.46
N GLU A 163 15.54 5.23 -15.72
CA GLU A 163 16.21 4.73 -16.92
C GLU A 163 16.21 3.20 -16.99
N LYS A 164 16.52 2.55 -15.86
CA LYS A 164 16.48 1.09 -15.78
C LYS A 164 15.05 0.58 -15.91
N ALA A 165 14.08 1.24 -15.26
CA ALA A 165 12.68 0.88 -15.38
C ALA A 165 12.18 0.95 -16.83
N ILE A 166 12.55 1.99 -17.57
CA ILE A 166 12.24 2.14 -19.01
C ILE A 166 12.86 0.99 -19.82
N ALA A 167 14.12 0.64 -19.55
CA ALA A 167 14.77 -0.48 -20.25
C ALA A 167 14.01 -1.79 -20.02
N GLN A 168 13.63 -2.10 -18.77
CA GLN A 168 12.90 -3.32 -18.46
C GLN A 168 11.47 -3.31 -19.05
N ALA A 169 10.77 -2.18 -19.03
CA ALA A 169 9.46 -2.08 -19.67
C ALA A 169 9.50 -2.32 -21.19
N ARG A 170 10.54 -1.83 -21.86
CA ARG A 170 10.77 -2.10 -23.28
C ARG A 170 11.03 -3.58 -23.55
N GLU A 171 11.77 -4.26 -22.67
CA GLU A 171 11.99 -5.72 -22.78
C GLU A 171 10.68 -6.51 -22.65
N VAL A 172 9.75 -6.07 -21.78
CA VAL A 172 8.40 -6.66 -21.73
C VAL A 172 7.69 -6.44 -23.05
N LEU A 173 7.70 -5.21 -23.58
CA LEU A 173 6.99 -4.83 -24.80
C LEU A 173 7.58 -5.47 -26.07
N VAL A 174 8.87 -5.77 -26.11
CA VAL A 174 9.48 -6.55 -27.22
C VAL A 174 8.86 -7.95 -27.29
N ARG A 175 8.59 -8.57 -26.15
CA ARG A 175 8.02 -9.93 -26.09
C ARG A 175 6.49 -9.94 -26.14
N LYS A 176 5.87 -8.89 -25.63
CA LYS A 176 4.42 -8.72 -25.56
C LYS A 176 4.04 -7.29 -25.96
N PRO A 177 4.05 -6.95 -27.25
CA PRO A 177 3.83 -5.56 -27.72
C PRO A 177 2.49 -4.95 -27.27
N GLY A 178 1.48 -5.77 -27.04
CA GLY A 178 0.17 -5.37 -26.55
C GLY A 178 0.00 -5.50 -25.03
N ASP A 179 1.06 -5.37 -24.23
CA ASP A 179 0.91 -5.37 -22.77
C ASP A 179 0.52 -3.98 -22.27
N SER A 180 -0.77 -3.80 -22.02
CA SER A 180 -1.34 -2.54 -21.53
C SER A 180 -0.73 -2.10 -20.18
N THR A 181 -0.38 -3.05 -19.30
CA THR A 181 0.25 -2.75 -18.01
C THR A 181 1.67 -2.22 -18.22
N ALA A 182 2.46 -2.88 -19.08
CA ALA A 182 3.82 -2.44 -19.38
C ALA A 182 3.84 -1.06 -20.06
N LEU A 183 2.89 -0.77 -20.96
CA LEU A 183 2.73 0.55 -21.55
C LEU A 183 2.39 1.62 -20.50
N ALA A 184 1.49 1.32 -19.57
CA ALA A 184 1.12 2.24 -18.49
C ALA A 184 2.28 2.48 -17.51
N GLU A 185 3.04 1.43 -17.14
CA GLU A 185 4.23 1.57 -16.29
C GLU A 185 5.34 2.37 -17.01
N LEU A 186 5.54 2.15 -18.30
CA LEU A 186 6.47 2.95 -19.12
C LEU A 186 6.05 4.43 -19.13
N ALA A 187 4.75 4.70 -19.24
CA ALA A 187 4.22 6.06 -19.16
C ALA A 187 4.51 6.71 -17.79
N LEU A 188 4.36 5.96 -16.70
CA LEU A 188 4.72 6.44 -15.34
C LEU A 188 6.21 6.79 -15.22
N CYS A 189 7.08 5.97 -15.81
CA CYS A 189 8.52 6.25 -15.81
C CYS A 189 8.84 7.56 -16.56
N HIS A 190 8.24 7.77 -17.74
CA HIS A 190 8.41 9.01 -18.51
C HIS A 190 7.81 10.21 -17.79
N LEU A 191 6.64 10.05 -17.13
CA LEU A 191 6.06 11.11 -16.31
C LEU A 191 6.95 11.50 -15.14
N GLY A 192 7.57 10.51 -14.46
CA GLY A 192 8.54 10.75 -13.38
C GLY A 192 9.79 11.51 -13.83
N ARG A 193 10.13 11.46 -15.14
CA ARG A 193 11.21 12.25 -15.75
C ARG A 193 10.74 13.64 -16.25
N GLY A 194 9.45 13.95 -16.05
CA GLY A 194 8.85 15.20 -16.57
C GLY A 194 8.49 15.16 -18.07
N GLU A 195 8.60 14.02 -18.72
CA GLU A 195 8.34 13.81 -20.15
C GLU A 195 6.82 13.55 -20.38
N ARG A 196 6.00 14.55 -20.06
CA ARG A 196 4.54 14.43 -20.01
C ARG A 196 3.94 14.02 -21.37
N ASP A 197 4.41 14.58 -22.46
CA ASP A 197 3.82 14.30 -23.79
C ASP A 197 4.07 12.84 -24.22
N THR A 198 5.26 12.32 -23.94
CA THR A 198 5.58 10.89 -24.12
C THR A 198 4.69 10.02 -23.25
N ALA A 199 4.51 10.38 -21.97
CA ALA A 199 3.61 9.65 -21.07
C ALA A 199 2.16 9.65 -21.59
N GLN A 200 1.67 10.78 -22.10
CA GLN A 200 0.32 10.87 -22.68
C GLN A 200 0.13 9.96 -23.88
N LEU A 201 1.12 9.88 -24.79
CA LEU A 201 1.07 8.98 -25.94
C LEU A 201 1.03 7.51 -25.50
N LEU A 202 1.89 7.12 -24.55
CA LEU A 202 1.94 5.75 -24.04
C LEU A 202 0.65 5.34 -23.31
N VAL A 203 0.06 6.26 -22.53
CA VAL A 203 -1.26 6.04 -21.92
C VAL A 203 -2.33 5.80 -22.97
N LYS A 204 -2.34 6.61 -24.02
CA LYS A 204 -3.28 6.40 -25.14
C LYS A 204 -3.10 5.01 -25.75
N GLN A 205 -1.87 4.61 -26.08
CA GLN A 205 -1.58 3.27 -26.60
C GLN A 205 -2.03 2.16 -25.62
N SER A 206 -1.81 2.35 -24.32
CA SER A 206 -2.27 1.40 -23.29
C SER A 206 -3.79 1.25 -23.29
N LEU A 207 -4.53 2.35 -23.42
CA LEU A 207 -5.99 2.36 -23.47
C LEU A 207 -6.54 1.85 -24.81
N ASP A 208 -5.83 2.06 -25.92
CA ASP A 208 -6.18 1.50 -27.23
C ASP A 208 -6.08 -0.05 -27.18
N VAL A 209 -5.11 -0.61 -26.43
CA VAL A 209 -4.99 -2.06 -26.20
C VAL A 209 -6.05 -2.57 -25.23
N ASN A 210 -6.27 -1.87 -24.12
CA ASN A 210 -7.23 -2.24 -23.10
C ASN A 210 -7.93 -1.01 -22.52
N ALA A 211 -9.09 -0.69 -23.09
CA ALA A 211 -9.90 0.45 -22.68
C ALA A 211 -10.41 0.40 -21.23
N LYS A 212 -10.34 -0.79 -20.58
CA LYS A 212 -10.72 -1.01 -19.18
C LYS A 212 -9.51 -1.14 -18.24
N SER A 213 -8.35 -0.73 -18.67
CA SER A 213 -7.15 -0.77 -17.84
C SER A 213 -7.22 0.27 -16.73
N ALA A 214 -7.49 -0.17 -15.48
CA ALA A 214 -7.53 0.72 -14.32
C ALA A 214 -6.19 1.46 -14.13
N ILE A 215 -5.05 0.76 -14.31
CA ILE A 215 -3.73 1.39 -14.24
C ILE A 215 -3.56 2.47 -15.31
N ALA A 216 -3.99 2.23 -16.55
CA ALA A 216 -3.86 3.22 -17.62
C ALA A 216 -4.72 4.46 -17.35
N HIS A 217 -5.96 4.29 -16.88
CA HIS A 217 -6.80 5.40 -16.45
C HIS A 217 -6.21 6.19 -15.29
N ARG A 218 -5.60 5.49 -14.30
CA ARG A 218 -4.91 6.16 -13.20
C ARG A 218 -3.72 6.98 -13.69
N VAL A 219 -2.90 6.42 -14.59
CA VAL A 219 -1.77 7.15 -15.18
C VAL A 219 -2.26 8.33 -16.02
N GLN A 220 -3.36 8.17 -16.74
CA GLN A 220 -4.02 9.29 -17.46
C GLN A 220 -4.36 10.42 -16.50
N GLY A 221 -4.92 10.10 -15.33
CA GLY A 221 -5.20 11.09 -14.30
C GLY A 221 -3.96 11.82 -13.81
N LEU A 222 -2.85 11.11 -13.60
CA LEU A 222 -1.57 11.71 -13.20
C LEU A 222 -0.99 12.63 -14.29
N VAL A 223 -1.11 12.24 -15.58
CA VAL A 223 -0.71 13.07 -16.74
C VAL A 223 -1.52 14.36 -16.79
N HIS A 224 -2.84 14.29 -16.55
CA HIS A 224 -3.70 15.46 -16.47
C HIS A 224 -3.33 16.38 -15.28
N LEU A 225 -3.04 15.79 -14.09
CA LEU A 225 -2.56 16.57 -12.94
C LEU A 225 -1.25 17.30 -13.24
N ALA A 226 -0.30 16.64 -13.88
CA ALA A 226 0.95 17.25 -14.30
C ALA A 226 0.75 18.37 -15.35
N GLY A 227 -0.37 18.33 -16.05
CA GLY A 227 -0.81 19.39 -16.97
C GLY A 227 -1.65 20.49 -16.33
N GLY A 228 -1.97 20.38 -15.02
CA GLY A 228 -2.84 21.33 -14.32
C GLY A 228 -4.34 21.17 -14.61
N ASP A 229 -4.76 20.11 -15.30
CA ASP A 229 -6.17 19.83 -15.59
C ASP A 229 -6.78 18.93 -14.51
N ASP A 230 -7.19 19.55 -13.40
CA ASP A 230 -7.80 18.87 -12.27
C ASP A 230 -9.12 18.17 -12.62
N ALA A 231 -9.90 18.75 -13.54
CA ALA A 231 -11.19 18.20 -13.94
C ALA A 231 -11.02 16.90 -14.74
N ALA A 232 -10.14 16.92 -15.74
CA ALA A 232 -9.82 15.72 -16.52
C ALA A 232 -9.12 14.65 -15.66
N ALA A 233 -8.26 15.06 -14.72
CA ALA A 233 -7.62 14.15 -13.77
C ALA A 233 -8.65 13.42 -12.92
N PHE A 234 -9.60 14.14 -12.33
CA PHE A 234 -10.68 13.55 -11.54
C PHE A 234 -11.50 12.52 -12.35
N GLN A 235 -11.85 12.85 -13.58
CA GLN A 235 -12.59 11.93 -14.45
C GLN A 235 -11.79 10.66 -14.74
N ALA A 236 -10.49 10.78 -15.02
CA ALA A 236 -9.63 9.64 -15.28
C ALA A 236 -9.47 8.76 -14.03
N PHE A 237 -9.26 9.34 -12.86
CA PHE A 237 -9.21 8.58 -11.60
C PHE A 237 -10.55 7.91 -11.27
N SER A 238 -11.68 8.57 -11.58
CA SER A 238 -13.02 7.98 -11.42
C SER A 238 -13.20 6.74 -12.28
N LYS A 239 -12.75 6.78 -13.54
CA LYS A 239 -12.73 5.60 -14.42
C LYS A 239 -11.85 4.49 -13.85
N ALA A 240 -10.65 4.82 -13.38
CA ALA A 240 -9.75 3.85 -12.75
C ALA A 240 -10.39 3.17 -11.53
N ALA A 241 -11.03 3.93 -10.64
CA ALA A 241 -11.71 3.41 -9.46
C ALA A 241 -13.00 2.62 -9.80
N HIS A 242 -13.60 2.86 -10.98
CA HIS A 242 -14.73 2.09 -11.50
C HIS A 242 -14.26 0.73 -12.02
N GLU A 243 -13.18 0.70 -12.81
CA GLU A 243 -12.64 -0.53 -13.38
C GLU A 243 -11.95 -1.42 -12.33
N ASP A 244 -11.35 -0.83 -11.29
CA ASP A 244 -10.85 -1.54 -10.11
C ASP A 244 -11.42 -0.93 -8.83
N PRO A 245 -12.51 -1.50 -8.27
CA PRO A 245 -13.09 -1.02 -7.02
C PRO A 245 -12.15 -1.07 -5.80
N HIS A 246 -11.05 -1.83 -5.90
CA HIS A 246 -10.02 -1.92 -4.86
C HIS A 246 -8.85 -0.94 -5.08
N ASP A 247 -8.87 -0.12 -6.14
CA ASP A 247 -7.84 0.90 -6.37
C ASP A 247 -7.97 2.06 -5.37
N THR A 248 -7.34 1.91 -4.21
CA THR A 248 -7.25 2.96 -3.19
C THR A 248 -6.50 4.18 -3.71
N THR A 249 -5.47 4.00 -4.54
CA THR A 249 -4.64 5.10 -5.06
C THR A 249 -5.44 6.09 -5.90
N SER A 250 -6.33 5.61 -6.77
CA SER A 250 -7.21 6.49 -7.55
C SER A 250 -8.16 7.27 -6.65
N ARG A 251 -8.72 6.65 -5.60
CA ARG A 251 -9.57 7.33 -4.62
C ARG A 251 -8.82 8.39 -3.83
N LEU A 252 -7.57 8.10 -3.42
CA LEU A 252 -6.70 9.08 -2.76
C LEU A 252 -6.45 10.30 -3.65
N ASN A 253 -6.15 10.08 -4.93
CA ASN A 253 -5.94 11.16 -5.89
C ASN A 253 -7.23 11.97 -6.13
N MET A 254 -8.39 11.32 -6.25
CA MET A 254 -9.68 12.01 -6.33
C MET A 254 -9.91 12.89 -5.11
N GLY A 255 -9.67 12.35 -3.91
CA GLY A 255 -9.76 13.09 -2.65
C GLY A 255 -8.84 14.30 -2.62
N ALA A 256 -7.60 14.16 -3.06
CA ALA A 256 -6.63 15.26 -3.13
C ALA A 256 -7.05 16.37 -4.12
N VAL A 257 -7.57 16.00 -5.30
CA VAL A 257 -8.13 16.96 -6.26
C VAL A 257 -9.30 17.73 -5.65
N LEU A 258 -10.22 17.04 -4.97
CA LEU A 258 -11.38 17.64 -4.31
C LEU A 258 -10.99 18.55 -3.13
N LEU A 259 -9.96 18.17 -2.33
CA LEU A 259 -9.41 19.03 -1.28
C LEU A 259 -8.88 20.33 -1.84
N ARG A 260 -8.12 20.26 -2.92
CA ARG A 260 -7.56 21.43 -3.61
C ARG A 260 -8.65 22.34 -4.17
N ALA A 261 -9.78 21.76 -4.62
CA ALA A 261 -10.95 22.49 -5.08
C ALA A 261 -11.84 23.01 -3.93
N GLY A 262 -11.50 22.76 -2.65
CA GLY A 262 -12.33 23.14 -1.50
C GLY A 262 -13.61 22.31 -1.35
N ALA A 263 -13.76 21.21 -2.08
CA ALA A 263 -14.92 20.33 -2.03
C ALA A 263 -14.79 19.29 -0.90
N TYR A 264 -14.68 19.77 0.34
CA TYR A 264 -14.27 19.00 1.50
C TYR A 264 -15.16 17.77 1.79
N ALA A 265 -16.47 17.92 1.76
CA ALA A 265 -17.41 16.81 1.99
C ALA A 265 -17.19 15.68 0.96
N LYS A 266 -17.07 16.03 -0.33
CA LYS A 266 -16.80 15.05 -1.39
C LYS A 266 -15.40 14.41 -1.25
N ALA A 267 -14.39 15.17 -0.81
CA ALA A 267 -13.06 14.64 -0.52
C ALA A 267 -13.12 13.61 0.60
N ALA A 268 -13.86 13.90 1.69
CA ALA A 268 -14.07 12.97 2.81
C ALA A 268 -14.71 11.66 2.35
N GLU A 269 -15.70 11.70 1.43
CA GLU A 269 -16.31 10.50 0.85
C GLU A 269 -15.28 9.62 0.12
N GLN A 270 -14.36 10.22 -0.67
CA GLN A 270 -13.34 9.46 -1.39
C GLN A 270 -12.34 8.82 -0.43
N TYR A 271 -11.89 9.54 0.60
CA TYR A 271 -10.99 8.98 1.60
C TYR A 271 -11.66 7.89 2.46
N LYS A 272 -12.92 8.06 2.85
CA LYS A 272 -13.72 7.01 3.53
C LYS A 272 -13.84 5.77 2.65
N SER A 273 -14.06 5.94 1.35
CA SER A 273 -14.10 4.83 0.40
C SER A 273 -12.75 4.13 0.25
N ALA A 274 -11.64 4.86 0.32
CA ALA A 274 -10.30 4.27 0.35
C ALA A 274 -10.07 3.48 1.66
N LEU A 275 -10.49 4.02 2.81
CA LEU A 275 -10.38 3.36 4.12
C LEU A 275 -11.28 2.12 4.25
N ALA A 276 -12.40 2.06 3.52
CA ALA A 276 -13.22 0.85 3.48
C ALA A 276 -12.49 -0.34 2.82
N VAL A 277 -11.55 -0.07 1.91
CA VAL A 277 -10.69 -1.08 1.26
C VAL A 277 -9.43 -1.33 2.08
N ALA A 278 -8.78 -0.27 2.56
CA ALA A 278 -7.54 -0.31 3.33
C ALA A 278 -7.68 0.56 4.60
N PRO A 279 -8.21 -0.01 5.70
CA PRO A 279 -8.53 0.75 6.93
C PRO A 279 -7.33 1.46 7.55
N ASP A 280 -6.13 0.94 7.31
CA ASP A 280 -4.88 1.40 7.89
C ASP A 280 -4.02 2.24 6.94
N GLU A 281 -4.57 2.66 5.79
CA GLU A 281 -3.85 3.47 4.80
C GLU A 281 -3.58 4.89 5.35
N PRO A 282 -2.31 5.25 5.65
CA PRO A 282 -2.00 6.52 6.29
C PRO A 282 -2.40 7.73 5.44
N ALA A 283 -2.18 7.67 4.12
CA ALA A 283 -2.54 8.77 3.22
C ALA A 283 -4.06 9.04 3.21
N ALA A 284 -4.88 7.96 3.33
CA ALA A 284 -6.32 8.10 3.43
C ALA A 284 -6.75 8.69 4.78
N GLN A 285 -6.12 8.28 5.89
CA GLN A 285 -6.40 8.81 7.23
C GLN A 285 -6.03 10.29 7.33
N ILE A 286 -4.85 10.68 6.83
CA ILE A 286 -4.40 12.07 6.80
C ILE A 286 -5.30 12.91 5.88
N GLY A 287 -5.62 12.40 4.69
CA GLY A 287 -6.49 13.08 3.73
C GLY A 287 -7.91 13.28 4.28
N LEU A 288 -8.48 12.27 4.97
CA LEU A 288 -9.77 12.38 5.63
C LEU A 288 -9.72 13.43 6.76
N ALA A 289 -8.67 13.43 7.58
CA ALA A 289 -8.51 14.43 8.63
C ALA A 289 -8.44 15.86 8.06
N ALA A 290 -7.73 16.06 6.96
CA ALA A 290 -7.69 17.36 6.27
C ALA A 290 -9.06 17.76 5.70
N ALA A 291 -9.80 16.81 5.14
CA ALA A 291 -11.15 17.04 4.62
C ALA A 291 -12.13 17.41 5.73
N LEU A 292 -12.16 16.67 6.83
CA LEU A 292 -13.01 16.96 8.00
C LEU A 292 -12.69 18.32 8.62
N ARG A 293 -11.41 18.66 8.73
CA ARG A 293 -10.96 19.97 9.19
C ARG A 293 -11.48 21.09 8.27
N GLY A 294 -11.38 20.91 6.96
CA GLY A 294 -11.86 21.88 5.98
C GLY A 294 -13.37 22.02 6.00
N GLU A 295 -14.13 20.93 6.09
CA GLU A 295 -15.58 20.88 6.13
C GLU A 295 -16.12 21.53 7.41
N SER A 296 -15.52 21.23 8.56
CA SER A 296 -15.85 21.82 9.86
C SER A 296 -15.71 23.35 9.88
N ALA A 297 -14.79 23.91 9.08
CA ALA A 297 -14.44 25.34 9.13
C ALA A 297 -14.17 25.84 10.57
N GLY A 298 -13.67 24.96 11.45
CA GLY A 298 -13.40 25.26 12.87
C GLY A 298 -14.65 25.32 13.78
N LYS A 299 -15.82 24.90 13.32
CA LYS A 299 -17.09 25.05 14.06
C LYS A 299 -17.67 23.71 14.56
N ASP A 300 -17.40 22.61 13.88
CA ASP A 300 -17.88 21.29 14.28
C ASP A 300 -16.81 20.55 15.11
N ALA A 301 -17.02 20.55 16.43
CA ALA A 301 -16.10 19.91 17.36
C ALA A 301 -15.98 18.38 17.13
N ARG A 302 -17.02 17.71 16.62
CA ARG A 302 -17.00 16.26 16.37
C ARG A 302 -16.09 15.94 15.19
N MET A 303 -16.21 16.71 14.09
CA MET A 303 -15.34 16.55 12.92
C MET A 303 -13.87 16.81 13.26
N LEU A 304 -13.60 17.85 14.10
CA LEU A 304 -12.25 18.17 14.53
C LEU A 304 -11.65 17.07 15.44
N GLU A 305 -12.47 16.47 16.31
CA GLU A 305 -12.04 15.36 17.16
C GLU A 305 -11.79 14.08 16.35
N GLU A 306 -12.66 13.79 15.36
CA GLU A 306 -12.43 12.68 14.42
C GLU A 306 -11.13 12.89 13.62
N ALA A 307 -10.89 14.11 13.13
CA ALA A 307 -9.66 14.46 12.42
C ALA A 307 -8.42 14.26 13.32
N ARG A 308 -8.50 14.67 14.59
CA ARG A 308 -7.42 14.47 15.57
C ARG A 308 -7.14 12.99 15.78
N SER A 309 -8.17 12.19 16.04
CA SER A 309 -8.04 10.75 16.25
C SER A 309 -7.43 10.01 15.06
N LEU A 310 -7.76 10.41 13.82
CA LEU A 310 -7.17 9.84 12.62
C LEU A 310 -5.66 10.13 12.54
N LEU A 311 -5.25 11.36 12.84
CA LEU A 311 -3.83 11.75 12.83
C LEU A 311 -3.04 11.09 13.97
N GLU A 312 -3.65 10.95 15.16
CA GLU A 312 -3.07 10.22 16.30
C GLU A 312 -2.77 8.77 15.93
N LYS A 313 -3.73 8.06 15.30
CA LYS A 313 -3.53 6.67 14.83
C LYS A 313 -2.38 6.52 13.84
N VAL A 314 -2.18 7.51 12.95
CA VAL A 314 -1.04 7.51 12.06
C VAL A 314 0.26 7.69 12.84
N LEU A 315 0.30 8.66 13.78
CA LEU A 315 1.49 8.99 14.57
C LEU A 315 1.84 7.92 15.63
N GLU A 316 0.87 7.13 16.08
CA GLU A 316 1.11 5.95 16.94
C GLU A 316 1.88 4.85 16.20
N ARG A 317 1.62 4.66 14.90
CA ARG A 317 2.30 3.65 14.07
C ARG A 317 3.60 4.16 13.49
N ASP A 318 3.60 5.40 13.05
CA ASP A 318 4.76 6.09 12.46
C ASP A 318 4.91 7.46 13.10
N PRO A 319 5.63 7.55 14.23
CA PRO A 319 5.87 8.81 14.92
C PRO A 319 6.60 9.86 14.08
N HIS A 320 7.30 9.45 13.02
CA HIS A 320 8.07 10.31 12.13
C HIS A 320 7.31 10.72 10.86
N ASN A 321 6.03 10.42 10.76
CA ASN A 321 5.23 10.73 9.58
C ASN A 321 5.10 12.23 9.37
N VAL A 322 5.87 12.75 8.42
CA VAL A 322 5.99 14.20 8.12
C VAL A 322 4.61 14.83 7.82
N ALA A 323 3.78 14.14 7.02
CA ALA A 323 2.46 14.68 6.65
C ALA A 323 1.50 14.71 7.84
N ALA A 324 1.51 13.68 8.69
CA ALA A 324 0.66 13.62 9.88
C ALA A 324 1.11 14.67 10.93
N LEU A 325 2.41 14.84 11.14
CA LEU A 325 2.95 15.88 12.04
C LEU A 325 2.51 17.27 11.60
N PHE A 326 2.65 17.62 10.32
CA PHE A 326 2.23 18.92 9.82
C PHE A 326 0.72 19.12 9.96
N ASN A 327 -0.10 18.15 9.56
CA ASN A 327 -1.56 18.26 9.63
C ASN A 327 -2.07 18.32 11.09
N MET A 328 -1.42 17.62 12.03
CA MET A 328 -1.74 17.74 13.45
C MET A 328 -1.39 19.13 13.98
N GLY A 329 -0.23 19.66 13.63
CA GLY A 329 0.15 21.03 13.98
C GLY A 329 -0.87 22.06 13.48
N VAL A 330 -1.29 21.99 12.21
CA VAL A 330 -2.30 22.86 11.63
C VAL A 330 -3.67 22.69 12.30
N LEU A 331 -4.09 21.47 12.60
CA LEU A 331 -5.35 21.20 13.31
C LEU A 331 -5.36 21.86 14.69
N GLN A 332 -4.29 21.69 15.46
CA GLN A 332 -4.17 22.28 16.80
C GLN A 332 -4.13 23.82 16.75
N ALA A 333 -3.26 24.39 15.88
CA ALA A 333 -3.07 25.83 15.81
C ALA A 333 -4.31 26.56 15.27
N ASP A 334 -4.79 26.15 14.09
CA ASP A 334 -5.74 26.93 13.31
C ASP A 334 -7.19 26.59 13.62
N SER A 335 -7.52 25.31 13.88
CA SER A 335 -8.88 24.86 14.06
C SER A 335 -9.26 24.81 15.55
N LEU A 336 -8.40 24.23 16.37
CA LEU A 336 -8.65 24.11 17.83
C LEU A 336 -8.18 25.32 18.63
N LYS A 337 -7.47 26.27 17.98
CA LYS A 337 -6.93 27.48 18.61
C LYS A 337 -6.00 27.21 19.81
N ARG A 338 -5.17 26.14 19.69
CA ARG A 338 -4.25 25.69 20.72
C ARG A 338 -2.78 25.76 20.24
N PRO A 339 -2.21 26.95 20.03
CA PRO A 339 -0.86 27.11 19.48
C PRO A 339 0.23 26.48 20.33
N ALA A 340 0.04 26.42 21.65
CA ALA A 340 0.99 25.75 22.55
C ALA A 340 1.05 24.24 22.32
N GLU A 341 -0.10 23.59 22.03
CA GLU A 341 -0.18 22.16 21.71
C GLU A 341 0.28 21.87 20.27
N ALA A 342 0.15 22.83 19.35
CA ALA A 342 0.61 22.73 17.97
C ALA A 342 2.14 22.73 17.84
N LYS A 343 2.82 23.53 18.68
CA LYS A 343 4.26 23.77 18.61
C LYS A 343 5.10 22.48 18.52
N PRO A 344 4.96 21.48 19.41
CA PRO A 344 5.79 20.29 19.37
C PRO A 344 5.62 19.48 18.07
N TYR A 345 4.45 19.51 17.44
CA TYR A 345 4.23 18.84 16.16
C TYR A 345 4.96 19.53 15.02
N PHE A 346 4.94 20.88 14.98
CA PHE A 346 5.68 21.63 13.98
C PHE A 346 7.21 21.54 14.18
N GLU A 347 7.69 21.52 15.42
CA GLU A 347 9.12 21.33 15.70
C GLU A 347 9.58 19.96 15.20
N ARG A 348 8.86 18.87 15.52
CA ARG A 348 9.15 17.54 14.99
C ARG A 348 9.04 17.46 13.47
N PHE A 349 8.03 18.11 12.87
CA PHE A 349 7.95 18.22 11.42
C PHE A 349 9.19 18.88 10.82
N LEU A 350 9.69 19.95 11.42
CA LEU A 350 10.89 20.64 10.94
C LEU A 350 12.17 19.80 11.09
N ASP A 351 12.23 18.93 12.08
CA ASP A 351 13.34 17.99 12.26
C ASP A 351 13.34 16.88 11.21
N GLU A 352 12.15 16.35 10.87
CA GLU A 352 11.99 15.19 9.99
C GLU A 352 11.87 15.58 8.49
N ALA A 353 11.26 16.72 8.18
CA ALA A 353 10.98 17.11 6.79
C ALA A 353 12.25 17.50 6.03
N PRO A 354 12.37 17.15 4.74
CA PRO A 354 13.46 17.65 3.89
C PRO A 354 13.56 19.18 3.90
N ARG A 355 14.77 19.72 3.72
CA ARG A 355 15.00 21.18 3.76
C ARG A 355 14.17 21.95 2.74
N GLU A 356 13.92 21.37 1.58
CA GLU A 356 13.13 21.98 0.50
C GLU A 356 11.62 21.69 0.62
N HIS A 357 11.15 21.10 1.73
CA HIS A 357 9.72 20.79 1.88
C HIS A 357 8.88 22.07 1.85
N PRO A 358 7.83 22.17 0.99
CA PRO A 358 7.08 23.40 0.75
C PRO A 358 6.35 23.94 1.98
N SER A 359 6.05 23.10 2.96
CA SER A 359 5.37 23.53 4.20
C SER A 359 6.30 24.00 5.32
N ARG A 360 7.64 23.95 5.14
CA ARG A 360 8.58 24.43 6.18
C ARG A 360 8.38 25.88 6.56
N PRO A 361 8.23 26.84 5.61
CA PRO A 361 8.03 28.24 5.97
C PRO A 361 6.78 28.47 6.83
N GLU A 362 5.72 27.70 6.62
CA GLU A 362 4.52 27.76 7.45
C GLU A 362 4.79 27.22 8.85
N ALA A 363 5.40 26.04 8.97
CA ALA A 363 5.74 25.46 10.26
C ALA A 363 6.65 26.37 11.10
N GLU A 364 7.65 26.99 10.47
CA GLU A 364 8.55 27.95 11.13
C GLU A 364 7.78 29.18 11.64
N ARG A 365 6.85 29.73 10.86
CA ARG A 365 5.97 30.83 11.29
C ARG A 365 5.16 30.46 12.51
N GLN A 366 4.54 29.24 12.50
CA GLN A 366 3.71 28.75 13.59
C GLN A 366 4.52 28.52 14.87
N VAL A 367 5.72 27.95 14.78
CA VAL A 367 6.62 27.78 15.94
C VAL A 367 7.03 29.14 16.52
N ASN A 368 7.36 30.12 15.67
CA ASN A 368 7.74 31.47 16.12
C ASN A 368 6.55 32.20 16.74
N ALA A 369 5.36 32.10 16.17
CA ALA A 369 4.13 32.66 16.74
C ALA A 369 3.83 32.07 18.12
N ALA A 370 3.97 30.73 18.28
CA ALA A 370 3.76 30.06 19.56
C ALA A 370 4.79 30.44 20.63
N LYS A 371 6.05 30.74 20.24
CA LYS A 371 7.08 31.25 21.17
C LYS A 371 6.77 32.67 21.69
N ASN A 372 6.15 33.48 20.83
CA ASN A 372 5.82 34.87 21.14
C ASN A 372 4.43 35.05 21.78
N ALA A 373 3.60 34.01 21.78
CA ALA A 373 2.33 34.00 22.47
C ALA A 373 2.56 34.02 23.99
N ALA A 374 1.94 34.98 24.70
CA ALA A 374 1.97 34.98 26.15
C ALA A 374 1.48 33.63 26.71
N PRO A 375 2.06 33.14 27.82
CA PRO A 375 1.57 31.89 28.42
C PRO A 375 0.07 31.99 28.68
N ALA A 376 -0.69 31.00 28.30
CA ALA A 376 -2.12 30.95 28.56
C ALA A 376 -2.38 31.20 30.05
N PRO A 377 -3.38 32.02 30.42
CA PRO A 377 -3.71 32.24 31.82
C PRO A 377 -3.95 30.87 32.47
N ALA A 378 -3.26 30.61 33.59
CA ALA A 378 -3.39 29.38 34.35
C ALA A 378 -4.87 29.09 34.58
N ALA A 379 -5.29 27.87 34.30
CA ALA A 379 -6.67 27.45 34.59
C ALA A 379 -7.02 27.84 36.04
N PRO A 380 -8.21 28.41 36.30
CA PRO A 380 -8.59 28.77 37.65
C PRO A 380 -8.47 27.56 38.57
N ALA A 381 -7.79 27.76 39.71
CA ALA A 381 -7.60 26.69 40.68
C ALA A 381 -8.95 26.05 41.02
N PRO A 382 -9.04 24.73 41.15
CA PRO A 382 -10.28 24.09 41.54
C PRO A 382 -10.76 24.70 42.87
N PRO A 383 -12.09 24.93 43.05
CA PRO A 383 -12.61 25.49 44.27
C PRO A 383 -12.17 24.63 45.47
N PRO A 384 -11.82 25.26 46.62
CA PRO A 384 -11.38 24.53 47.79
C PRO A 384 -12.44 23.51 48.20
N ALA A 385 -11.99 22.31 48.53
CA ALA A 385 -12.85 21.24 48.98
C ALA A 385 -13.73 21.74 50.19
N PRO A 386 -15.03 21.41 50.23
CA PRO A 386 -15.89 21.82 51.34
C PRO A 386 -15.35 21.26 52.67
N ALA A 387 -15.22 22.15 53.64
CA ALA A 387 -14.75 21.82 54.98
C ALA A 387 -15.54 20.65 55.55
N PRO A 388 -14.92 19.70 56.29
CA PRO A 388 -15.61 18.60 56.92
C PRO A 388 -16.63 19.13 57.92
N LYS A 389 -17.90 18.73 57.76
CA LYS A 389 -18.97 19.06 58.71
C LYS A 389 -18.56 18.50 60.09
N ALA A 390 -18.43 19.43 61.04
CA ALA A 390 -18.18 19.09 62.42
C ALA A 390 -19.30 18.13 62.93
N GLY A 391 -18.90 16.94 63.31
CA GLY A 391 -19.79 15.96 63.88
C GLY A 391 -20.35 16.48 65.19
N GLY A 392 -21.68 16.76 65.22
CA GLY A 392 -22.41 16.98 66.45
C GLY A 392 -22.50 15.67 67.24
N LYS A 393 -21.91 15.67 68.43
CA LYS A 393 -22.20 14.68 69.48
C LYS A 393 -23.58 15.04 70.05
N THR A 394 -24.49 14.11 70.05
CA THR A 394 -25.43 13.77 71.11
C THR A 394 -25.83 12.31 71.01
#